data_40c17f988c57d679895a1c07f359ae12
#
_entry.id   40c17f988c57d679895a1c07f359ae12
#
_cell.length_a   1.000
_cell.length_b   1.000
_cell.length_c   1.000
_cell.angle_alpha   90.00
_cell.angle_beta   90.00
_cell.angle_gamma   90.00
#
_symmetry.space_group_name_H-M   'P 1'
#
loop_
_entity.id
_entity.type
_entity.pdbx_description
1 polymer ?
#
loop_
_entity_poly.entity_id
_entity_poly.type
_entity_poly.pdbx_seq_one_letter_code
_entity_poly.pdbx_strand_id
1 'polypeptide(L)'
;DTFQALRNHAPDDPLTHPGEADLTAHVDFEPLAALAQGFAYDRQGAVLTRLGIDARAERLAQGLTGAALESHRAAHHRLTDPAEMGSLFKVLAITSAGAPPPPGFA
;
A
#
# COMPACT_ATOMS: atom_id res chain seq x y z
N ASP A 1 -9.75 11.41 -15.00
CA ASP A 1 -8.53 10.73 -15.41
C ASP A 1 -7.49 10.86 -14.30
N THR A 2 -6.88 9.74 -13.90
CA THR A 2 -5.88 9.65 -12.83
C THR A 2 -4.48 9.33 -13.36
N PHE A 3 -4.31 9.30 -14.69
CA PHE A 3 -3.02 9.01 -15.32
C PHE A 3 -2.04 10.16 -15.07
N GLN A 4 -0.91 9.84 -14.48
CA GLN A 4 0.09 10.80 -14.01
C GLN A 4 1.50 10.30 -14.31
N ALA A 5 2.45 11.22 -14.35
CA ALA A 5 3.86 10.90 -14.38
C ALA A 5 4.62 11.61 -13.27
N LEU A 6 5.65 10.96 -12.76
CA LEU A 6 6.63 11.53 -11.84
C LEU A 6 8.03 11.38 -12.43
N ARG A 7 8.77 12.48 -12.51
CA ARG A 7 10.16 12.51 -12.94
C ARG A 7 11.00 13.25 -11.93
N ASN A 8 12.04 12.60 -11.42
CA ASN A 8 12.89 13.15 -10.34
C ASN A 8 12.05 13.64 -9.13
N HIS A 9 11.06 12.84 -8.72
CA HIS A 9 10.12 13.14 -7.62
C HIS A 9 9.24 14.39 -7.82
N ALA A 10 9.13 14.89 -9.03
CA ALA A 10 8.26 16.01 -9.39
C ALA A 10 7.21 15.56 -10.43
N PRO A 11 5.99 16.14 -10.38
CA PRO A 11 4.99 15.89 -11.43
C PRO A 11 5.52 16.26 -12.82
N ASP A 12 5.21 15.43 -13.79
CA ASP A 12 5.60 15.61 -15.20
C ASP A 12 4.42 15.26 -16.11
N ASP A 13 4.50 15.66 -17.36
CA ASP A 13 3.53 15.24 -18.38
C ASP A 13 3.83 13.80 -18.80
N PRO A 14 2.85 12.87 -18.76
CA PRO A 14 3.05 11.47 -19.12
C PRO A 14 3.60 11.23 -20.54
N LEU A 15 3.40 12.17 -21.44
CA LEU A 15 3.77 12.03 -22.86
C LEU A 15 5.05 12.77 -23.24
N THR A 16 5.58 13.61 -22.36
CA THR A 16 6.72 14.50 -22.69
C THR A 16 8.06 13.77 -22.65
N HIS A 17 8.28 12.87 -21.70
CA HIS A 17 9.55 12.16 -21.49
C HIS A 17 9.36 10.64 -21.47
N PRO A 18 8.99 10.00 -22.60
CA PRO A 18 8.77 8.56 -22.64
C PRO A 18 9.99 7.75 -22.20
N GLY A 19 9.77 6.85 -21.23
CA GLY A 19 10.84 6.00 -20.69
C GLY A 19 11.71 6.65 -19.62
N GLU A 20 11.50 7.93 -19.28
CA GLU A 20 12.28 8.67 -18.28
C GLU A 20 11.47 9.07 -17.04
N ALA A 21 10.18 8.73 -16.99
CA ALA A 21 9.28 9.06 -15.90
C ALA A 21 8.55 7.83 -15.41
N ASP A 22 8.22 7.81 -14.12
CA ASP A 22 7.35 6.79 -13.52
C ASP A 22 5.89 7.13 -13.86
N LEU A 23 5.22 6.22 -14.54
CA LEU A 23 3.81 6.37 -14.89
C LEU A 23 2.92 5.72 -13.83
N THR A 24 1.91 6.45 -13.36
CA THR A 24 0.96 5.98 -12.36
C THR A 24 -0.47 6.25 -12.76
N ALA A 25 -1.38 5.39 -12.33
CA ALA A 25 -2.82 5.59 -12.42
C ALA A 25 -3.49 4.96 -11.20
N HIS A 26 -4.62 5.52 -10.77
CA HIS A 26 -5.42 4.87 -9.74
C HIS A 26 -6.09 3.62 -10.30
N VAL A 27 -6.20 2.59 -9.46
CA VAL A 27 -6.94 1.37 -9.80
C VAL A 27 -8.33 1.45 -9.17
N ASP A 28 -9.35 1.27 -10.00
CA ASP A 28 -10.72 1.10 -9.51
C ASP A 28 -10.95 -0.37 -9.13
N PHE A 29 -11.11 -0.64 -7.84
CA PHE A 29 -11.29 -1.99 -7.33
C PHE A 29 -12.73 -2.49 -7.43
N GLU A 30 -13.71 -1.61 -7.57
CA GLU A 30 -15.12 -2.01 -7.61
C GLU A 30 -15.44 -2.95 -8.79
N PRO A 31 -15.06 -2.66 -10.05
CA PRO A 31 -15.28 -3.59 -11.14
C PRO A 31 -14.54 -4.92 -10.98
N LEU A 32 -13.33 -4.89 -10.41
CA LEU A 32 -12.56 -6.10 -10.17
C LEU A 32 -13.23 -7.00 -9.13
N ALA A 33 -13.72 -6.42 -8.04
CA ALA A 33 -14.45 -7.15 -7.00
C ALA A 33 -15.78 -7.71 -7.54
N ALA A 34 -16.49 -6.97 -8.37
CA ALA A 34 -17.76 -7.40 -8.97
C ALA A 34 -17.63 -8.63 -9.88
N LEU A 35 -16.48 -8.82 -10.51
CA LEU A 35 -16.20 -9.98 -11.37
C LEU A 35 -15.57 -11.15 -10.61
N ALA A 36 -15.15 -10.96 -9.38
CA ALA A 36 -14.52 -11.99 -8.57
C ALA A 36 -15.56 -12.97 -8.01
N GLN A 37 -15.21 -14.25 -7.91
CA GLN A 37 -16.04 -15.27 -7.25
C GLN A 37 -16.05 -15.10 -5.73
N GLY A 38 -14.99 -14.59 -5.17
CA GLY A 38 -14.86 -14.19 -3.78
C GLY A 38 -13.81 -13.07 -3.66
N PHE A 39 -13.99 -12.15 -2.73
CA PHE A 39 -13.02 -11.10 -2.48
C PHE A 39 -13.03 -10.67 -1.02
N ALA A 40 -11.94 -10.06 -0.60
CA ALA A 40 -11.84 -9.30 0.63
C ALA A 40 -11.17 -7.96 0.32
N TYR A 41 -11.59 -6.92 1.02
CA TYR A 41 -11.14 -5.55 0.79
C TYR A 41 -10.98 -4.84 2.12
N ASP A 42 -9.87 -4.13 2.29
CA ASP A 42 -9.68 -3.26 3.43
C ASP A 42 -8.59 -2.20 3.15
N ARG A 43 -8.42 -1.29 4.09
CA ARG A 43 -7.37 -0.28 4.07
C ARG A 43 -6.01 -0.91 4.35
N GLN A 44 -4.96 -0.40 3.71
CA GLN A 44 -3.61 -0.94 3.84
C GLN A 44 -3.14 -1.04 5.29
N GLY A 45 -3.31 0.03 6.09
CA GLY A 45 -2.89 0.03 7.49
C GLY A 45 -3.54 -1.10 8.30
N ALA A 46 -4.84 -1.32 8.13
CA ALA A 46 -5.55 -2.39 8.82
C ALA A 46 -5.04 -3.79 8.44
N VAL A 47 -4.81 -4.02 7.14
CA VAL A 47 -4.27 -5.29 6.64
C VAL A 47 -2.86 -5.54 7.18
N LEU A 48 -1.98 -4.54 7.10
CA LEU A 48 -0.60 -4.63 7.59
C LEU A 48 -0.52 -4.88 9.10
N THR A 49 -1.37 -4.21 9.88
CA THR A 49 -1.44 -4.43 11.34
C THR A 49 -1.85 -5.86 11.67
N ARG A 50 -2.88 -6.40 11.01
CA ARG A 50 -3.30 -7.79 11.19
C ARG A 50 -2.25 -8.79 10.73
N LEU A 51 -1.42 -8.44 9.75
CA LEU A 51 -0.27 -9.25 9.31
C LEU A 51 0.94 -9.15 10.26
N GLY A 52 0.89 -8.29 11.27
CA GLY A 52 1.91 -8.19 12.31
C GLY A 52 3.03 -7.19 12.01
N ILE A 53 2.76 -6.15 11.20
CA ILE A 53 3.78 -5.14 10.87
C ILE A 53 4.33 -4.44 12.12
N ASP A 54 3.51 -4.23 13.15
CA ASP A 54 3.90 -3.54 14.38
C ASP A 54 4.96 -4.34 15.14
N ALA A 55 4.72 -5.64 15.36
CA ALA A 55 5.67 -6.52 16.01
C ALA A 55 6.97 -6.66 15.20
N ARG A 56 6.88 -6.70 13.87
CA ARG A 56 8.03 -6.70 12.99
C ARG A 56 8.82 -5.39 13.09
N ALA A 57 8.15 -4.25 13.10
CA ALA A 57 8.78 -2.94 13.23
C ALA A 57 9.54 -2.79 14.56
N GLU A 58 8.92 -3.21 15.66
CA GLU A 58 9.57 -3.23 16.98
C GLU A 58 10.81 -4.13 17.01
N ARG A 59 10.71 -5.32 16.43
CA ARG A 59 11.84 -6.25 16.36
C ARG A 59 13.02 -5.67 15.57
N LEU A 60 12.75 -5.07 14.42
CA LEU A 60 13.77 -4.44 13.59
C LEU A 60 14.38 -3.20 14.26
N ALA A 61 13.58 -2.43 15.01
CA ALA A 61 14.04 -1.24 15.71
C ALA A 61 15.10 -1.55 16.79
N GLN A 62 15.08 -2.75 17.38
CA GLN A 62 16.04 -3.15 18.43
C GLN A 62 17.50 -3.11 17.98
N GLY A 63 17.77 -3.27 16.70
CA GLY A 63 19.12 -3.18 16.12
C GLY A 63 19.51 -1.82 15.56
N LEU A 64 18.63 -0.82 15.68
CA LEU A 64 18.79 0.50 15.05
C LEU A 64 18.98 1.61 16.10
N THR A 65 19.77 2.63 15.74
CA THR A 65 19.98 3.84 16.54
C THR A 65 20.06 5.08 15.66
N GLY A 66 19.90 6.27 16.26
CA GLY A 66 20.07 7.55 15.58
C GLY A 66 19.17 7.69 14.33
N ALA A 67 19.70 8.23 13.27
CA ALA A 67 18.96 8.51 12.02
C ALA A 67 18.33 7.25 11.39
N ALA A 68 18.98 6.08 11.52
CA ALA A 68 18.43 4.84 11.01
C ALA A 68 17.15 4.42 11.75
N LEU A 69 17.11 4.59 13.06
CA LEU A 69 15.93 4.33 13.88
C LEU A 69 14.80 5.32 13.55
N GLU A 70 15.11 6.60 13.40
CA GLU A 70 14.12 7.61 13.03
C GLU A 70 13.53 7.34 11.64
N SER A 71 14.37 7.02 10.67
CA SER A 71 13.93 6.66 9.32
C SER A 71 13.03 5.42 9.32
N HIS A 72 13.38 4.41 10.10
CA HIS A 72 12.58 3.19 10.27
C HIS A 72 11.20 3.48 10.87
N ARG A 73 11.15 4.30 11.92
CA ARG A 73 9.89 4.71 12.55
C ARG A 73 9.02 5.55 11.61
N ALA A 74 9.63 6.47 10.88
CA ALA A 74 8.92 7.27 9.89
C ALA A 74 8.34 6.41 8.74
N ALA A 75 9.07 5.40 8.29
CA ALA A 75 8.60 4.47 7.28
C ALA A 75 7.41 3.63 7.77
N HIS A 76 7.49 3.10 9.00
CA HIS A 76 6.38 2.36 9.62
C HIS A 76 5.13 3.24 9.76
N HIS A 77 5.29 4.45 10.29
CA HIS A 77 4.21 5.43 10.41
C HIS A 77 3.56 5.72 9.06
N ARG A 78 4.35 6.05 8.05
CA ARG A 78 3.85 6.35 6.71
C ARG A 78 3.04 5.20 6.10
N LEU A 79 3.45 3.94 6.31
CA LEU A 79 2.75 2.77 5.76
C LEU A 79 1.41 2.50 6.45
N THR A 80 1.28 2.79 7.74
CA THR A 80 0.17 2.32 8.58
C THR A 80 -0.78 3.41 9.06
N ASP A 81 -0.30 4.64 9.23
CA ASP A 81 -1.11 5.72 9.79
C ASP A 81 -2.29 6.08 8.89
N PRO A 82 -3.51 6.21 9.45
CA PRO A 82 -4.70 6.59 8.68
C PRO A 82 -4.61 7.95 7.97
N ALA A 83 -3.81 8.87 8.47
CA ALA A 83 -3.59 10.18 7.84
C ALA A 83 -2.57 10.12 6.68
N GLU A 84 -1.91 8.99 6.52
CA GLU A 84 -0.90 8.70 5.51
C GLU A 84 -1.38 7.58 4.57
N MET A 85 -0.48 6.69 4.17
CA MET A 85 -0.77 5.59 3.27
C MET A 85 -1.71 4.53 3.86
N GLY A 86 -1.86 4.49 5.19
CA GLY A 86 -2.67 3.50 5.87
C GLY A 86 -4.15 3.53 5.49
N SER A 87 -4.71 4.69 5.17
CA SER A 87 -6.09 4.82 4.65
C SER A 87 -6.14 5.20 3.17
N LEU A 88 -5.14 5.91 2.66
CA LEU A 88 -5.07 6.30 1.25
C LEU A 88 -4.98 5.08 0.34
N PHE A 89 -4.13 4.12 0.68
CA PHE A 89 -3.99 2.87 -0.07
C PHE A 89 -4.95 1.80 0.43
N LYS A 90 -5.41 0.98 -0.51
CA LYS A 90 -6.36 -0.10 -0.29
C LYS A 90 -5.75 -1.42 -0.74
N VAL A 91 -6.24 -2.50 -0.19
CA VAL A 91 -5.85 -3.86 -0.57
C VAL A 91 -7.10 -4.63 -0.97
N LEU A 92 -7.06 -5.21 -2.16
CA LEU A 92 -8.08 -6.13 -2.67
C LEU A 92 -7.45 -7.51 -2.82
N ALA A 93 -8.04 -8.51 -2.18
CA ALA A 93 -7.70 -9.90 -2.39
C ALA A 93 -8.84 -10.59 -3.18
N ILE A 94 -8.49 -11.28 -4.24
CA ILE A 94 -9.43 -12.06 -5.05
C ILE A 94 -9.21 -13.54 -4.72
N THR A 95 -10.29 -14.25 -4.43
CA THR A 95 -10.26 -15.65 -4.01
C THR A 95 -11.21 -16.50 -4.84
N SER A 96 -11.09 -17.82 -4.73
CA SER A 96 -12.09 -18.74 -5.24
C SER A 96 -13.40 -18.62 -4.46
N ALA A 97 -14.50 -19.07 -5.07
CA ALA A 97 -15.79 -19.12 -4.41
C ALA A 97 -15.73 -19.93 -3.11
N GLY A 98 -16.26 -19.37 -2.01
CA GLY A 98 -16.32 -20.04 -0.72
C GLY A 98 -14.98 -20.19 0.02
N ALA A 99 -13.89 -19.67 -0.52
CA ALA A 99 -12.61 -19.63 0.20
C ALA A 99 -12.68 -18.70 1.43
N PRO A 100 -12.03 -19.06 2.53
CA PRO A 100 -11.95 -18.17 3.69
C PRO A 100 -11.15 -16.88 3.33
N PRO A 101 -11.40 -15.77 4.04
CA PRO A 101 -10.59 -14.58 3.85
C PRO A 101 -9.09 -14.88 4.05
N PRO A 102 -8.22 -14.35 3.19
CA PRO A 102 -6.79 -14.56 3.36
C PRO A 102 -6.26 -13.85 4.61
N PRO A 103 -5.05 -14.20 5.08
CA PRO A 103 -4.42 -13.51 6.20
C PRO A 103 -4.39 -11.99 6.00
N GLY A 104 -4.63 -11.23 7.06
CA GLY A 104 -4.73 -9.77 7.02
C GLY A 104 -6.14 -9.23 6.80
N PHE A 105 -7.11 -10.07 6.41
CA PHE A 105 -8.52 -9.68 6.21
C PHE A 105 -9.48 -10.28 7.23
N ALA A 106 -8.99 -11.17 8.03
CA ALA A 106 -9.78 -11.81 9.08
C ALA A 106 -9.40 -11.30 10.47
#